data_38d4acca9577b4f891deaf2f425db8ef
#
_entry.id   38d4acca9577b4f891deaf2f425db8ef
#
_cell.length_a   1.000
_cell.length_b   1.000
_cell.length_c   1.000
_cell.angle_alpha   90.00
_cell.angle_beta   90.00
_cell.angle_gamma   90.00
#
_symmetry.space_group_name_H-M   'P 1'
#
loop_
_entity.id
_entity.type
_entity.pdbx_description
1 polymer ?
#
loop_
_entity_poly.entity_id
_entity_poly.type
_entity_poly.pdbx_seq_one_letter_code
_entity_poly.pdbx_strand_id
1 'polypeptide(L)'
;MFILQKLSQNQRTMRAVFGQDEAKFNALAEGMDALWFNTLASRKGRKRAPGAGQPSKIASSAQKLAFILFYLKVYPTFDVMSVVSGINAGDCCKWVHKLMPLLAELLGQQRALTKRQINSMEAFASAFPQAV
;
A
#
# COMPACT_ATOMS: atom_id res chain seq x y z
N MET A 1 12.09 -7.99 -9.00
CA MET A 1 11.53 -6.81 -8.36
C MET A 1 12.15 -6.62 -6.98
N PHE A 2 11.51 -6.04 -5.96
CA PHE A 2 12.13 -5.85 -4.64
C PHE A 2 12.66 -7.17 -4.05
N ILE A 3 13.86 -7.11 -3.44
CA ILE A 3 14.50 -8.27 -2.81
C ILE A 3 13.93 -8.43 -1.39
N LEU A 4 12.64 -8.80 -1.30
CA LEU A 4 11.90 -8.89 -0.04
C LEU A 4 12.53 -9.89 0.94
N GLN A 5 12.95 -11.05 0.45
CA GLN A 5 13.56 -12.06 1.31
C GLN A 5 14.83 -11.55 1.99
N LYS A 6 15.64 -10.80 1.26
CA LYS A 6 16.88 -10.23 1.78
C LYS A 6 16.61 -9.10 2.77
N LEU A 7 15.57 -8.30 2.51
CA LEU A 7 15.16 -7.22 3.40
C LEU A 7 14.51 -7.74 4.68
N SER A 8 13.70 -8.80 4.60
CA SER A 8 13.00 -9.36 5.75
C SER A 8 13.93 -10.00 6.77
N GLN A 9 15.14 -10.36 6.39
CA GLN A 9 16.14 -10.92 7.31
C GLN A 9 16.68 -9.88 8.30
N ASN A 10 16.48 -8.59 8.05
CA ASN A 10 17.00 -7.52 8.89
C ASN A 10 15.90 -6.51 9.21
N GLN A 11 15.43 -6.51 10.45
CA GLN A 11 14.39 -5.61 10.95
C GLN A 11 14.74 -4.13 10.77
N ARG A 12 16.00 -3.77 10.97
CA ARG A 12 16.46 -2.38 10.78
C ARG A 12 16.28 -1.94 9.33
N THR A 13 16.64 -2.81 8.38
CA THR A 13 16.50 -2.54 6.95
C THR A 13 15.02 -2.44 6.56
N MET A 14 14.19 -3.33 7.09
CA MET A 14 12.73 -3.29 6.86
C MET A 14 12.14 -1.94 7.31
N ARG A 15 12.48 -1.49 8.51
CA ARG A 15 12.01 -0.19 9.02
C ARG A 15 12.54 0.99 8.20
N ALA A 16 13.79 0.93 7.75
CA ALA A 16 14.39 1.99 6.95
C ALA A 16 13.73 2.12 5.57
N VAL A 17 13.42 0.99 4.92
CA VAL A 17 12.91 0.95 3.54
C VAL A 17 11.39 1.08 3.51
N PHE A 18 10.66 0.40 4.39
CA PHE A 18 9.19 0.33 4.37
C PHE A 18 8.53 1.07 5.54
N GLY A 19 9.28 1.49 6.54
CA GLY A 19 8.74 2.14 7.74
C GLY A 19 8.00 1.21 8.70
N GLN A 20 8.05 -0.11 8.46
CA GLN A 20 7.32 -1.12 9.23
C GLN A 20 8.24 -2.28 9.59
N ASP A 21 7.94 -2.97 10.71
CA ASP A 21 8.55 -4.25 11.02
C ASP A 21 7.87 -5.38 10.21
N GLU A 22 8.46 -6.58 10.25
CA GLU A 22 7.97 -7.72 9.47
C GLU A 22 6.54 -8.11 9.84
N ALA A 23 6.20 -8.13 11.13
CA ALA A 23 4.86 -8.52 11.58
C ALA A 23 3.79 -7.57 11.07
N LYS A 24 4.01 -6.27 11.18
CA LYS A 24 3.10 -5.24 10.67
C LYS A 24 3.02 -5.26 9.14
N PHE A 25 4.16 -5.47 8.48
CA PHE A 25 4.20 -5.60 7.02
C PHE A 25 3.34 -6.76 6.53
N ASN A 26 3.47 -7.93 7.16
CA ASN A 26 2.68 -9.11 6.78
C ASN A 26 1.18 -8.91 7.03
N ALA A 27 0.80 -8.29 8.14
CA ALA A 27 -0.59 -7.97 8.42
C ALA A 27 -1.18 -7.00 7.38
N LEU A 28 -0.42 -5.98 6.99
CA LEU A 28 -0.82 -5.05 5.93
C LEU A 28 -0.91 -5.74 4.56
N ALA A 29 -0.01 -6.66 4.27
CA ALA A 29 -0.03 -7.41 3.01
C ALA A 29 -1.29 -8.28 2.88
N GLU A 30 -1.73 -8.92 3.94
CA GLU A 30 -2.99 -9.68 3.95
C GLU A 30 -4.19 -8.78 3.69
N GLY A 31 -4.26 -7.62 4.36
CA GLY A 31 -5.32 -6.64 4.13
C GLY A 31 -5.29 -6.08 2.71
N MET A 32 -4.13 -5.83 2.16
CA MET A 32 -3.96 -5.36 0.78
C MET A 32 -4.47 -6.41 -0.23
N ASP A 33 -4.21 -7.69 0.02
CA ASP A 33 -4.68 -8.77 -0.84
C ASP A 33 -6.22 -8.79 -0.94
N ALA A 34 -6.89 -8.70 0.21
CA ALA A 34 -8.36 -8.66 0.25
C ALA A 34 -8.93 -7.45 -0.50
N LEU A 35 -8.35 -6.26 -0.30
CA LEU A 35 -8.79 -5.04 -0.98
C LEU A 35 -8.53 -5.09 -2.48
N TRP A 36 -7.39 -5.62 -2.89
CA TRP A 36 -7.07 -5.77 -4.31
C TRP A 36 -8.05 -6.72 -5.00
N PHE A 37 -8.34 -7.86 -4.38
CA PHE A 37 -9.32 -8.81 -4.91
C PHE A 37 -10.70 -8.17 -5.05
N ASN A 38 -11.17 -7.45 -4.03
CA ASN A 38 -12.45 -6.76 -4.07
C ASN A 38 -12.49 -5.69 -5.17
N THR A 39 -11.41 -4.96 -5.38
CA THR A 39 -11.29 -3.96 -6.45
C THR A 39 -11.41 -4.61 -7.82
N LEU A 40 -10.75 -5.75 -8.02
CA LEU A 40 -10.85 -6.50 -9.27
C LEU A 40 -12.27 -7.05 -9.49
N ALA A 41 -12.89 -7.60 -8.45
CA ALA A 41 -14.22 -8.19 -8.52
C ALA A 41 -15.32 -7.13 -8.80
N SER A 42 -15.16 -5.90 -8.31
CA SER A 42 -16.12 -4.81 -8.49
C SER A 42 -15.99 -4.07 -9.82
N ARG A 43 -15.01 -4.41 -10.64
CA ARG A 43 -14.74 -3.72 -11.91
C ARG A 43 -15.89 -3.94 -12.90
N LYS A 44 -16.50 -2.83 -13.34
CA LYS A 44 -17.61 -2.86 -14.30
C LYS A 44 -17.18 -3.43 -15.66
N GLY A 45 -18.08 -4.18 -16.29
CA GLY A 45 -17.84 -4.77 -17.63
C GLY A 45 -16.87 -5.95 -17.65
N ARG A 46 -16.54 -6.50 -16.48
CA ARG A 46 -15.62 -7.62 -16.38
C ARG A 46 -16.27 -8.90 -16.91
N LYS A 47 -15.63 -9.51 -17.90
CA LYS A 47 -16.09 -10.79 -18.50
C LYS A 47 -15.39 -12.02 -17.92
N ARG A 48 -14.28 -11.83 -17.19
CA ARG A 48 -13.46 -12.92 -16.63
C ARG A 48 -13.45 -12.87 -15.10
N ALA A 49 -13.21 -14.02 -14.47
CA ALA A 49 -13.06 -14.10 -13.03
C ALA A 49 -11.90 -13.21 -12.52
N PRO A 50 -11.96 -12.69 -11.27
CA PRO A 50 -10.84 -11.95 -10.67
C PRO A 50 -9.56 -12.78 -10.69
N GLY A 51 -8.47 -12.19 -11.17
CA GLY A 51 -7.18 -12.87 -11.31
C GLY A 51 -7.00 -13.67 -12.59
N ALA A 52 -8.04 -13.79 -13.43
CA ALA A 52 -7.92 -14.43 -14.75
C ALA A 52 -7.25 -13.48 -15.76
N GLY A 53 -6.53 -14.05 -16.71
CA GLY A 53 -5.84 -13.32 -17.77
C GLY A 53 -4.34 -13.25 -17.55
N GLN A 54 -3.69 -12.27 -18.19
CA GLN A 54 -2.25 -12.09 -18.09
C GLN A 54 -1.86 -11.69 -16.67
N PRO A 55 -0.82 -12.33 -16.06
CA PRO A 55 -0.34 -11.93 -14.74
C PRO A 55 0.09 -10.47 -14.71
N SER A 56 -0.22 -9.76 -13.62
CA SER A 56 0.23 -8.38 -13.43
C SER A 56 1.75 -8.33 -13.23
N LYS A 57 2.38 -7.22 -13.61
CA LYS A 57 3.82 -7.01 -13.42
C LYS A 57 4.23 -7.05 -11.96
N ILE A 58 3.32 -6.66 -11.07
CA ILE A 58 3.47 -6.81 -9.62
C ILE A 58 2.47 -7.88 -9.18
N ALA A 59 2.95 -9.11 -9.02
CA ALA A 59 2.09 -10.27 -8.87
C ALA A 59 1.52 -10.44 -7.46
N SER A 60 2.34 -10.33 -6.43
CA SER A 60 1.91 -10.60 -5.05
C SER A 60 1.50 -9.33 -4.31
N SER A 61 0.63 -9.49 -3.31
CA SER A 61 0.22 -8.39 -2.44
C SER A 61 1.37 -7.85 -1.59
N ALA A 62 2.30 -8.71 -1.17
CA ALA A 62 3.51 -8.30 -0.50
C ALA A 62 4.37 -7.39 -1.38
N GLN A 63 4.50 -7.71 -2.65
CA GLN A 63 5.23 -6.86 -3.60
C GLN A 63 4.51 -5.54 -3.87
N LYS A 64 3.18 -5.54 -3.97
CA LYS A 64 2.38 -4.31 -4.10
C LYS A 64 2.57 -3.40 -2.89
N LEU A 65 2.49 -3.97 -1.71
CA LEU A 65 2.70 -3.23 -0.47
C LEU A 65 4.13 -2.70 -0.37
N ALA A 66 5.12 -3.51 -0.69
CA ALA A 66 6.53 -3.09 -0.71
C ALA A 66 6.76 -1.93 -1.68
N PHE A 67 6.16 -2.01 -2.86
CA PHE A 67 6.26 -0.97 -3.89
C PHE A 67 5.73 0.39 -3.37
N ILE A 68 4.53 0.41 -2.83
CA ILE A 68 3.91 1.65 -2.39
C ILE A 68 4.54 2.21 -1.11
N LEU A 69 4.91 1.35 -0.16
CA LEU A 69 5.60 1.78 1.06
C LEU A 69 6.99 2.32 0.77
N PHE A 70 7.73 1.69 -0.13
CA PHE A 70 9.02 2.20 -0.58
C PHE A 70 8.88 3.58 -1.21
N TYR A 71 7.90 3.76 -2.08
CA TYR A 71 7.63 5.05 -2.71
C TYR A 71 7.35 6.14 -1.67
N LEU A 72 6.52 5.84 -0.68
CA LEU A 72 6.15 6.81 0.37
C LEU A 72 7.29 7.10 1.34
N LYS A 73 8.08 6.09 1.67
CA LYS A 73 9.16 6.24 2.66
C LYS A 73 10.39 6.93 2.10
N VAL A 74 10.80 6.54 0.90
CA VAL A 74 12.04 7.02 0.28
C VAL A 74 11.82 8.22 -0.63
N TYR A 75 10.61 8.36 -1.18
CA TYR A 75 10.23 9.42 -2.11
C TYR A 75 11.10 9.46 -3.37
N PRO A 76 11.34 8.33 -4.04
CA PRO A 76 12.18 8.29 -5.24
C PRO A 76 11.44 8.89 -6.44
N THR A 77 12.20 9.30 -7.45
CA THR A 77 11.63 9.61 -8.77
C THR A 77 11.13 8.32 -9.43
N PHE A 78 10.26 8.45 -10.44
CA PHE A 78 9.79 7.27 -11.17
C PHE A 78 10.91 6.58 -11.95
N ASP A 79 11.94 7.31 -12.36
CA ASP A 79 13.12 6.72 -12.98
C ASP A 79 13.88 5.83 -11.98
N VAL A 80 14.05 6.28 -10.75
CA VAL A 80 14.65 5.47 -9.68
C VAL A 80 13.76 4.28 -9.35
N MET A 81 12.45 4.46 -9.26
CA MET A 81 11.50 3.36 -9.08
C MET A 81 11.61 2.32 -10.19
N SER A 82 11.80 2.76 -11.43
CA SER A 82 12.01 1.87 -12.57
C SER A 82 13.22 0.98 -12.39
N VAL A 83 14.33 1.54 -11.95
CA VAL A 83 15.57 0.77 -11.69
C VAL A 83 15.38 -0.24 -10.56
N VAL A 84 14.75 0.17 -9.46
CA VAL A 84 14.56 -0.67 -8.27
C VAL A 84 13.53 -1.78 -8.52
N SER A 85 12.43 -1.47 -9.19
CA SER A 85 11.32 -2.41 -9.39
C SER A 85 11.43 -3.23 -10.67
N GLY A 86 12.23 -2.80 -11.65
CA GLY A 86 12.30 -3.42 -12.97
C GLY A 86 11.09 -3.13 -13.87
N ILE A 87 10.26 -2.16 -13.50
CA ILE A 87 9.06 -1.74 -14.26
C ILE A 87 9.35 -0.36 -14.85
N ASN A 88 8.91 -0.08 -16.08
CA ASN A 88 9.17 1.22 -16.69
C ASN A 88 8.52 2.37 -15.90
N ALA A 89 9.06 3.59 -16.04
CA ALA A 89 8.65 4.76 -15.24
C ALA A 89 7.16 5.09 -15.42
N GLY A 90 6.62 4.96 -16.63
CA GLY A 90 5.19 5.19 -16.90
C GLY A 90 4.29 4.22 -16.15
N ASP A 91 4.65 2.94 -16.13
CA ASP A 91 3.92 1.93 -15.36
C ASP A 91 4.07 2.11 -13.86
N CYS A 92 5.24 2.56 -13.38
CA CYS A 92 5.44 2.92 -11.98
C CYS A 92 4.43 4.01 -11.55
N CYS A 93 4.27 5.04 -12.36
CA CYS A 93 3.29 6.10 -12.11
C CYS A 93 1.86 5.54 -12.01
N LYS A 94 1.47 4.68 -12.95
CA LYS A 94 0.15 4.02 -12.93
C LYS A 94 -0.06 3.17 -11.69
N TRP A 95 0.94 2.41 -11.28
CA TRP A 95 0.87 1.57 -10.08
C TRP A 95 0.74 2.41 -8.81
N VAL A 96 1.47 3.50 -8.69
CA VAL A 96 1.32 4.43 -7.55
C VAL A 96 -0.12 4.93 -7.47
N HIS A 97 -0.70 5.39 -8.59
CA HIS A 97 -2.09 5.88 -8.62
C HIS A 97 -3.13 4.80 -8.30
N LYS A 98 -2.85 3.53 -8.62
CA LYS A 98 -3.74 2.42 -8.27
C LYS A 98 -3.62 2.01 -6.79
N LEU A 99 -2.41 1.99 -6.26
CA LEU A 99 -2.14 1.47 -4.92
C LEU A 99 -2.36 2.49 -3.80
N MET A 100 -2.19 3.77 -4.08
CA MET A 100 -2.40 4.83 -3.08
C MET A 100 -3.80 4.80 -2.44
N PRO A 101 -4.90 4.77 -3.21
CA PRO A 101 -6.24 4.69 -2.61
C PRO A 101 -6.44 3.43 -1.78
N LEU A 102 -5.90 2.29 -2.21
CA LEU A 102 -6.00 1.03 -1.49
C LEU A 102 -5.26 1.09 -0.16
N LEU A 103 -4.06 1.67 -0.15
CA LEU A 103 -3.30 1.86 1.08
C LEU A 103 -4.02 2.82 2.04
N ALA A 104 -4.57 3.92 1.53
CA ALA A 104 -5.34 4.86 2.34
C ALA A 104 -6.57 4.19 2.97
N GLU A 105 -7.29 3.37 2.21
CA GLU A 105 -8.42 2.60 2.74
C GLU A 105 -7.99 1.59 3.79
N LEU A 106 -6.91 0.85 3.54
CA LEU A 106 -6.36 -0.14 4.46
C LEU A 106 -5.95 0.50 5.79
N LEU A 107 -5.23 1.62 5.75
CA LEU A 107 -4.82 2.35 6.95
C LEU A 107 -6.03 2.98 7.67
N GLY A 108 -7.03 3.43 6.92
CA GLY A 108 -8.28 3.92 7.48
C GLY A 108 -9.06 2.84 8.23
N GLN A 109 -9.14 1.64 7.67
CA GLN A 109 -9.77 0.49 8.34
C GLN A 109 -9.06 0.13 9.65
N GLN A 110 -7.75 0.24 9.68
CA GLN A 110 -6.95 0.00 10.88
C GLN A 110 -6.92 1.20 11.85
N ARG A 111 -7.63 2.27 11.53
CA ARG A 111 -7.62 3.53 12.29
C ARG A 111 -6.23 4.12 12.49
N ALA A 112 -5.32 3.85 11.54
CA ALA A 112 -3.96 4.36 11.57
C ALA A 112 -3.84 5.79 11.05
N LEU A 113 -4.87 6.28 10.34
CA LEU A 113 -4.93 7.64 9.81
C LEU A 113 -5.70 8.57 10.73
N THR A 114 -5.15 9.76 10.96
CA THR A 114 -5.86 10.83 11.67
C THR A 114 -6.95 11.41 10.78
N LYS A 115 -8.08 11.80 11.39
CA LYS A 115 -9.13 12.53 10.68
C LYS A 115 -8.60 13.90 10.25
N ARG A 116 -8.72 14.19 8.96
CA ARG A 116 -8.24 15.47 8.38
C ARG A 116 -9.20 16.64 8.62
N GLN A 117 -10.46 16.36 8.87
CA GLN A 117 -11.48 17.41 9.07
C GLN A 117 -12.21 17.15 10.37
N ILE A 118 -12.11 18.11 11.26
CA ILE A 118 -12.90 18.18 12.50
C ILE A 118 -13.75 19.44 12.40
N ASN A 119 -15.04 19.26 12.10
CA ASN A 119 -15.94 20.36 11.78
C ASN A 119 -16.72 20.89 13.00
N SER A 120 -16.60 20.25 14.16
CA SER A 120 -17.32 20.66 15.38
C SER A 120 -16.54 20.28 16.64
N MET A 121 -16.87 20.93 17.74
CA MET A 121 -16.31 20.60 19.06
C MET A 121 -16.67 19.18 19.48
N GLU A 122 -17.87 18.71 19.11
CA GLU A 122 -18.30 17.34 19.38
C GLU A 122 -17.42 16.32 18.65
N ALA A 123 -17.15 16.57 17.37
CA ALA A 123 -16.25 15.72 16.58
C ALA A 123 -14.83 15.75 17.13
N PHE A 124 -14.35 16.90 17.60
CA PHE A 124 -13.05 17.05 18.25
C PHE A 124 -13.01 16.25 19.56
N ALA A 125 -13.98 16.39 20.43
CA ALA A 125 -14.06 15.66 21.69
C ALA A 125 -14.13 14.15 21.47
N SER A 126 -14.85 13.70 20.44
CA SER A 126 -14.94 12.30 20.06
C SER A 126 -13.62 11.74 19.53
N ALA A 127 -12.89 12.53 18.74
CA ALA A 127 -11.61 12.13 18.16
C ALA A 127 -10.48 12.15 19.20
N PHE A 128 -10.51 13.09 20.14
CA PHE A 128 -9.48 13.28 21.15
C PHE A 128 -10.10 13.35 22.56
N PRO A 129 -10.59 12.23 23.12
CA PRO A 129 -11.26 12.25 24.42
C PRO A 129 -10.37 12.74 25.57
N GLN A 130 -9.06 12.63 25.40
CA GLN A 130 -8.07 13.03 26.43
C GLN A 130 -7.79 14.55 26.44
N ALA A 131 -8.22 15.27 25.43
CA ALA A 131 -8.01 16.71 25.31
C ALA A 131 -9.13 17.55 25.97
N VAL A 132 -10.19 16.89 26.45
CA VAL A 132 -11.37 17.53 27.05
C VAL A 132 -11.38 17.37 28.56
#